data_1010fe8bb6f709f4479b5cca943069b4
#
_entry.id   1010fe8bb6f709f4479b5cca943069b4
#
_cell.length_a   1.000
_cell.length_b   1.000
_cell.length_c   1.000
_cell.angle_alpha   90.00
_cell.angle_beta   90.00
_cell.angle_gamma   90.00
#
_symmetry.space_group_name_H-M   'P 1'
#
loop_
_entity.id
_entity.type
_entity.pdbx_description
1 polymer ?
#
loop_
_entity_poly.entity_id
_entity_poly.type
_entity_poly.pdbx_seq_one_letter_code
_entity_poly.pdbx_strand_id
1 'polypeptide(L)'
;MAVVVMWKCDRDGSMFTDKKEADAYDKMLELAEHFTEFLKTQSTGISEAEAENIGLLLAKNKDSVMSACKGKPEALLEISDESDNQESNVTALPAKS
;
A
#
# COMPACT_ATOMS: atom_id res chain seq x y z
N MET A 1 4.57 23.29 28.10
CA MET A 1 4.53 21.88 27.73
C MET A 1 3.31 21.60 26.88
N ALA A 2 3.47 20.86 25.81
CA ALA A 2 2.36 20.58 24.90
C ALA A 2 1.89 19.14 25.06
N VAL A 3 0.59 18.96 24.93
CA VAL A 3 0.01 17.64 24.92
C VAL A 3 -0.29 17.26 23.46
N VAL A 4 0.19 16.09 23.05
CA VAL A 4 -0.02 15.62 21.68
C VAL A 4 -0.97 14.44 21.71
N VAL A 5 -2.02 14.53 20.90
CA VAL A 5 -2.96 13.43 20.76
C VAL A 5 -2.48 12.54 19.62
N MET A 6 -2.46 11.22 19.89
CA MET A 6 -2.02 10.26 18.89
C MET A 6 -3.13 9.25 18.65
N TRP A 7 -3.20 8.77 17.43
CA TRP A 7 -4.12 7.70 17.06
C TRP A 7 -3.30 6.49 16.69
N LYS A 8 -3.66 5.35 17.27
CA LYS A 8 -2.91 4.11 17.07
C LYS A 8 -3.70 3.19 16.16
N CYS A 9 -3.02 2.63 15.18
CA CYS A 9 -3.61 1.60 14.34
C CYS A 9 -3.53 0.27 15.08
N ASP A 10 -4.68 -0.33 15.34
CA ASP A 10 -4.73 -1.57 16.12
C ASP A 10 -4.09 -2.73 15.38
N ARG A 11 -3.99 -2.65 14.06
CA ARG A 11 -3.51 -3.78 13.27
C ARG A 11 -2.01 -3.98 13.39
N ASP A 12 -1.25 -2.90 13.47
CA ASP A 12 0.22 -3.03 13.54
C ASP A 12 0.86 -2.09 14.54
N GLY A 13 0.07 -1.33 15.28
CA GLY A 13 0.61 -0.47 16.33
C GLY A 13 1.17 0.85 15.87
N SER A 14 1.05 1.15 14.57
CA SER A 14 1.55 2.44 14.06
C SER A 14 0.80 3.59 14.70
N MET A 15 1.52 4.69 14.93
CA MET A 15 0.98 5.87 15.60
C MET A 15 0.92 7.04 14.65
N PHE A 16 -0.14 7.81 14.75
CA PHE A 16 -0.35 8.97 13.88
C PHE A 16 -0.81 10.15 14.71
N THR A 17 -0.40 11.35 14.31
CA THR A 17 -0.89 12.57 14.95
C THR A 17 -2.16 13.08 14.29
N ASP A 18 -2.49 12.59 13.11
CA ASP A 18 -3.66 13.00 12.34
C ASP A 18 -4.63 11.83 12.26
N LYS A 19 -5.86 12.05 12.75
CA LYS A 19 -6.86 10.99 12.75
C LYS A 19 -7.19 10.52 11.34
N LYS A 20 -7.22 11.44 10.38
CA LYS A 20 -7.50 11.04 8.98
C LYS A 20 -6.44 10.10 8.45
N GLU A 21 -5.18 10.37 8.78
CA GLU A 21 -4.09 9.49 8.34
C GLU A 21 -4.19 8.13 9.01
N ALA A 22 -4.55 8.12 10.30
CA ALA A 22 -4.70 6.86 11.01
C ALA A 22 -5.83 6.03 10.39
N ASP A 23 -6.96 6.67 10.10
CA ASP A 23 -8.09 5.98 9.50
C ASP A 23 -7.75 5.47 8.11
N ALA A 24 -7.06 6.28 7.32
CA ALA A 24 -6.67 5.87 5.97
C ALA A 24 -5.70 4.70 6.01
N TYR A 25 -4.77 4.74 6.96
CA TYR A 25 -3.81 3.66 7.09
C TYR A 25 -4.50 2.36 7.50
N ASP A 26 -5.44 2.45 8.44
CA ASP A 26 -6.18 1.27 8.88
C ASP A 26 -6.99 0.68 7.73
N LYS A 27 -7.63 1.54 6.93
CA LYS A 27 -8.39 1.05 5.79
C LYS A 27 -7.50 0.45 4.73
N MET A 28 -6.29 1.00 4.56
CA MET A 28 -5.34 0.44 3.63
C MET A 28 -4.94 -0.97 4.05
N LEU A 29 -4.71 -1.18 5.35
CA LEU A 29 -4.36 -2.50 5.84
C LEU A 29 -5.54 -3.46 5.73
N GLU A 30 -6.75 -2.97 5.96
CA GLU A 30 -7.93 -3.81 5.77
C GLU A 30 -8.06 -4.25 4.32
N LEU A 31 -7.83 -3.33 3.39
CA LEU A 31 -7.86 -3.65 1.97
C LEU A 31 -6.79 -4.68 1.64
N ALA A 32 -5.60 -4.51 2.22
CA ALA A 32 -4.52 -5.46 1.99
C ALA A 32 -4.91 -6.87 2.45
N GLU A 33 -5.61 -6.98 3.57
CA GLU A 33 -6.06 -8.28 4.05
C GLU A 33 -7.02 -8.92 3.07
N HIS A 34 -7.92 -8.13 2.50
CA HIS A 34 -8.88 -8.68 1.55
C HIS A 34 -8.20 -9.07 0.24
N PHE A 35 -7.22 -8.30 -0.21
CA PHE A 35 -6.44 -8.71 -1.38
C PHE A 35 -5.70 -10.01 -1.10
N THR A 36 -5.12 -10.13 0.09
CA THR A 36 -4.41 -11.34 0.48
C THR A 36 -5.34 -12.55 0.41
N GLU A 37 -6.51 -12.42 0.98
CA GLU A 37 -7.48 -13.51 0.98
C GLU A 37 -7.93 -13.84 -0.44
N PHE A 38 -8.18 -12.82 -1.24
CA PHE A 38 -8.56 -13.00 -2.63
C PHE A 38 -7.48 -13.79 -3.39
N LEU A 39 -6.23 -13.39 -3.20
CA LEU A 39 -5.13 -14.06 -3.90
C LEU A 39 -5.00 -15.52 -3.46
N LYS A 40 -5.16 -15.77 -2.17
CA LYS A 40 -5.02 -17.12 -1.66
C LYS A 40 -6.14 -18.03 -2.17
N THR A 41 -7.34 -17.48 -2.32
CA THR A 41 -8.47 -18.30 -2.76
C THR A 41 -8.53 -18.48 -4.27
N GLN A 42 -7.98 -17.53 -5.02
CA GLN A 42 -8.09 -17.55 -6.48
C GLN A 42 -6.83 -18.01 -7.18
N SER A 43 -5.71 -18.06 -6.48
CA SER A 43 -4.45 -18.49 -7.08
C SER A 43 -3.96 -19.74 -6.37
N THR A 44 -3.70 -20.78 -7.16
CA THR A 44 -3.07 -21.98 -6.61
C THR A 44 -1.57 -21.79 -6.70
N GLY A 45 -0.88 -22.28 -5.66
CA GLY A 45 0.58 -22.23 -5.67
C GLY A 45 1.20 -20.97 -5.13
N ILE A 46 0.38 -20.00 -4.73
CA ILE A 46 0.92 -18.79 -4.12
C ILE A 46 1.09 -19.05 -2.61
N SER A 47 2.24 -18.66 -2.06
CA SER A 47 2.45 -18.82 -0.63
C SER A 47 1.71 -17.71 0.11
N GLU A 48 1.51 -17.94 1.41
CA GLU A 48 0.86 -16.92 2.23
C GLU A 48 1.69 -15.65 2.27
N ALA A 49 3.01 -15.78 2.39
CA ALA A 49 3.89 -14.62 2.41
C ALA A 49 3.80 -13.83 1.10
N GLU A 50 3.75 -14.53 -0.02
CA GLU A 50 3.63 -13.86 -1.31
C GLU A 50 2.29 -13.15 -1.43
N ALA A 51 1.22 -13.81 -0.99
CA ALA A 51 -0.10 -13.20 -1.04
C ALA A 51 -0.15 -11.94 -0.19
N GLU A 52 0.45 -11.98 0.99
CA GLU A 52 0.48 -10.82 1.88
C GLU A 52 1.28 -9.68 1.26
N ASN A 53 2.44 -10.00 0.69
CA ASN A 53 3.27 -8.97 0.06
C ASN A 53 2.57 -8.32 -1.11
N ILE A 54 1.96 -9.12 -1.97
CA ILE A 54 1.25 -8.60 -3.13
C ILE A 54 0.03 -7.81 -2.69
N GLY A 55 -0.71 -8.34 -1.72
CA GLY A 55 -1.89 -7.64 -1.22
C GLY A 55 -1.54 -6.28 -0.65
N LEU A 56 -0.47 -6.21 0.12
CA LEU A 56 -0.03 -4.94 0.69
C LEU A 56 0.42 -3.97 -0.40
N LEU A 57 1.16 -4.48 -1.38
CA LEU A 57 1.61 -3.66 -2.49
C LEU A 57 0.43 -3.05 -3.25
N LEU A 58 -0.57 -3.86 -3.53
CA LEU A 58 -1.75 -3.38 -4.24
C LEU A 58 -2.50 -2.34 -3.41
N ALA A 59 -2.64 -2.60 -2.11
CA ALA A 59 -3.39 -1.68 -1.25
C ALA A 59 -2.69 -0.34 -1.11
N LYS A 60 -1.37 -0.36 -0.99
CA LYS A 60 -0.59 0.87 -0.89
C LYS A 60 -0.67 1.71 -2.15
N ASN A 61 -0.89 1.06 -3.28
CA ASN A 61 -0.93 1.73 -4.58
C ASN A 61 -2.33 1.69 -5.19
N LYS A 62 -3.35 1.69 -4.34
CA LYS A 62 -4.72 1.51 -4.81
C LYS A 62 -5.13 2.56 -5.84
N ASP A 63 -4.64 3.78 -5.69
CA ASP A 63 -5.01 4.84 -6.63
C ASP A 63 -4.49 4.54 -8.03
N SER A 64 -3.24 4.06 -8.11
CA SER A 64 -2.68 3.66 -9.40
C SER A 64 -3.41 2.46 -9.98
N VAL A 65 -3.78 1.50 -9.11
CA VAL A 65 -4.53 0.33 -9.55
C VAL A 65 -5.89 0.76 -10.08
N MET A 66 -6.54 1.68 -9.38
CA MET A 66 -7.84 2.17 -9.83
C MET A 66 -7.73 2.89 -11.17
N SER A 67 -6.70 3.71 -11.34
CA SER A 67 -6.47 4.39 -12.62
C SER A 67 -6.26 3.38 -13.74
N ALA A 68 -5.49 2.34 -13.46
CA ALA A 68 -5.26 1.29 -14.44
C ALA A 68 -6.55 0.63 -14.85
N CYS A 69 -7.41 0.35 -13.88
CA CYS A 69 -8.69 -0.28 -14.15
C CYS A 69 -9.63 0.62 -14.94
N LYS A 70 -9.44 1.94 -14.81
CA LYS A 70 -10.32 2.89 -15.48
C LYS A 70 -9.87 3.24 -16.89
N GLY A 71 -8.81 2.64 -17.38
CA GLY A 71 -8.40 2.83 -18.75
C GLY A 71 -6.96 3.30 -18.92
N LYS A 72 -6.17 3.35 -17.84
CA LYS A 72 -4.78 3.76 -17.92
C LYS A 72 -3.90 2.64 -17.38
N PRO A 73 -3.83 1.51 -18.07
CA PRO A 73 -3.08 0.36 -17.55
C PRO A 73 -1.60 0.67 -17.32
N GLU A 74 -1.05 1.63 -18.04
CA GLU A 74 0.35 2.01 -17.86
C GLU A 74 0.59 2.59 -16.47
N ALA A 75 -0.45 3.00 -15.74
CA ALA A 75 -0.27 3.50 -14.38
C ALA A 75 0.36 2.46 -13.47
N LEU A 76 0.14 1.18 -13.76
CA LEU A 76 0.75 0.12 -12.97
C LEU A 76 2.26 0.09 -13.11
N LEU A 77 2.76 0.48 -14.26
CA LEU A 77 4.19 0.46 -14.53
C LEU A 77 4.91 1.63 -13.87
N GLU A 78 4.15 2.61 -13.40
CA GLU A 78 4.73 3.79 -12.74
C GLU A 78 4.88 3.57 -11.25
N ILE A 79 4.38 2.47 -10.72
CA ILE A 79 4.49 2.16 -9.31
C ILE A 79 5.92 1.76 -9.00
N SER A 80 6.48 2.37 -7.96
CA SER A 80 7.83 2.05 -7.52
C SER A 80 7.77 1.17 -6.28
N ASP A 81 8.61 0.16 -6.25
CA ASP A 81 8.67 -0.75 -5.11
C ASP A 81 9.02 -0.03 -3.84
N GLU A 82 9.87 0.93 -3.99
CA GLU A 82 10.34 1.59 -2.81
C GLU A 82 9.40 2.61 -2.33
N SER A 83 8.67 2.72 -2.84
CA SER A 83 7.77 3.62 -2.42
C SER A 83 7.97 4.50 -1.31
N ASP A 84 8.79 3.76 -1.30
CA ASP A 84 8.90 4.28 -0.55
C ASP A 84 9.37 5.31 -0.59
N ASN A 85 9.68 5.13 -0.83
CA ASN A 85 10.17 5.90 -0.77
C ASN A 85 10.27 6.93 -1.02
N GLN A 86 10.33 6.93 -0.93
CA GLN A 86 10.41 7.81 -1.08
C GLN A 86 10.87 8.60 -1.58
N GLU A 87 11.33 8.62 -1.47
CA GLU A 87 11.81 9.33 -1.90
C GLU A 87 12.32 9.45 -2.73
N SER A 88 12.58 9.09 -2.83
CA SER A 88 13.11 9.27 -3.57
C SER A 88 13.24 9.25 -4.45
N ASN A 89 13.23 9.12 -4.56
CA ASN A 89 13.36 9.20 -5.39
C ASN A 89 13.67 9.27 -6.26
N VAL A 90 13.94 9.18 -6.14
CA VAL A 90 14.25 9.32 -6.89
C VAL A 90 14.74 9.16 -7.78
N THR A 91 15.16 9.06 -7.69
CA THR A 91 15.56 8.99 -8.40
C THR A 91 15.74 8.58 -9.29
N ALA A 92 15.83 8.33 -9.38
CA ALA A 92 15.90 8.06 -10.11
C ALA A 92 15.94 7.73 -11.05
N LEU A 93 15.83 7.52 -11.21
CA LEU A 93 15.74 7.30 -12.00
C LEU A 93 15.97 7.12 -12.95
N PRO A 94 16.44 7.12 -13.01
CA PRO A 94 16.49 6.95 -13.87
C PRO A 94 16.58 6.46 -14.80
N ALA A 95 16.68 6.19 -14.73
CA ALA A 95 16.60 5.76 -15.43
C ALA A 95 16.27 5.37 -16.22
N LYS A 96 15.94 5.30 -16.41
CA LYS A 96 15.40 5.04 -17.00
C LYS A 96 15.49 5.00 -17.85
N SER A 97 15.91 4.95 -17.91
CA SER A 97 15.88 4.99 -18.49
C SER A 97 15.81 4.79 -18.85
#